data_d7119584603d0a77d905cc0c1061b69c
#
_entry.id   d7119584603d0a77d905cc0c1061b69c
#
_cell.length_a   1.000
_cell.length_b   1.000
_cell.length_c   1.000
_cell.angle_alpha   90.00
_cell.angle_beta   90.00
_cell.angle_gamma   90.00
#
_symmetry.space_group_name_H-M   'P 1'
#
loop_
_entity.id
_entity.type
_entity.pdbx_description
1 polymer ?
#
loop_
_entity_poly.entity_id
_entity_poly.type
_entity_poly.pdbx_seq_one_letter_code
_entity_poly.pdbx_strand_id
1 'polypeptide(L)'
;NIPPDVSFGNCCSIASGVRIFRANHPSGRFTTHPILYNPAMGYVAKDMLERPPLEIGHDVWIGANAIILPGVSRIGNGAVIGAGSVVTKDVGPYEIVAGNPARAIRMRFDERQIAALESSRWWELDRHELADRIGELDAMLQNPENPE
;
A
#
# COMPACT_ATOMS: atom_id res chain seq x y z
N ASN A 1 2.99 -10.34 10.92
CA ASN A 1 2.36 -11.26 9.97
C ASN A 1 1.64 -10.48 8.91
N ILE A 2 1.96 -10.75 7.64
CA ILE A 2 1.24 -10.22 6.48
C ILE A 2 0.07 -11.19 6.22
N PRO A 3 -1.18 -10.70 6.12
CA PRO A 3 -2.32 -11.54 5.77
C PRO A 3 -2.16 -12.15 4.36
N PRO A 4 -2.72 -13.35 4.09
CA PRO A 4 -2.51 -14.07 2.83
C PRO A 4 -3.17 -13.38 1.61
N ASP A 5 -4.10 -12.49 1.86
CA ASP A 5 -4.85 -11.70 0.87
C ASP A 5 -4.21 -10.33 0.57
N VAL A 6 -2.92 -10.17 0.90
CA VAL A 6 -2.13 -8.96 0.62
C VAL A 6 -1.02 -9.30 -0.36
N SER A 7 -0.98 -8.59 -1.48
CA SER A 7 0.12 -8.66 -2.46
C SER A 7 0.98 -7.40 -2.42
N PHE A 8 2.26 -7.56 -2.69
CA PHE A 8 3.23 -6.47 -2.77
C PHE A 8 3.94 -6.50 -4.13
N GLY A 9 4.12 -5.32 -4.69
CA GLY A 9 5.04 -5.13 -5.79
C GLY A 9 6.51 -5.17 -5.35
N ASN A 10 7.41 -4.92 -6.30
CA ASN A 10 8.84 -4.92 -6.06
C ASN A 10 9.31 -3.63 -5.36
N CYS A 11 10.46 -3.68 -4.71
CA CYS A 11 11.16 -2.53 -4.13
C CYS A 11 10.41 -1.80 -3.01
N CYS A 12 9.45 -2.43 -2.35
CA CYS A 12 8.75 -1.83 -1.23
C CYS A 12 9.61 -1.75 0.04
N SER A 13 9.46 -0.66 0.79
CA SER A 13 10.10 -0.44 2.08
C SER A 13 9.04 -0.44 3.18
N ILE A 14 9.02 -1.47 4.02
CA ILE A 14 8.05 -1.64 5.09
C ILE A 14 8.76 -1.52 6.44
N ALA A 15 8.45 -0.46 7.17
CA ALA A 15 9.05 -0.22 8.48
C ALA A 15 8.46 -1.13 9.56
N SER A 16 9.11 -1.18 10.71
CA SER A 16 8.67 -1.98 11.85
C SER A 16 7.30 -1.53 12.39
N GLY A 17 6.55 -2.48 12.95
CA GLY A 17 5.27 -2.21 13.60
C GLY A 17 4.10 -1.93 12.67
N VAL A 18 4.27 -2.03 11.35
CA VAL A 18 3.16 -1.90 10.39
C VAL A 18 2.15 -3.01 10.62
N ARG A 19 0.86 -2.65 10.64
CA ARG A 19 -0.26 -3.56 10.80
C ARG A 19 -1.24 -3.44 9.66
N ILE A 20 -1.65 -4.57 9.10
CA ILE A 20 -2.63 -4.65 8.02
C ILE A 20 -3.80 -5.48 8.51
N PHE A 21 -4.98 -4.86 8.56
CA PHE A 21 -6.23 -5.53 8.92
C PHE A 21 -7.08 -5.73 7.66
N ARG A 22 -7.65 -6.94 7.49
CA ARG A 22 -8.42 -7.29 6.29
C ARG A 22 -9.88 -7.57 6.55
N ALA A 23 -10.33 -7.50 7.82
CA ALA A 23 -11.73 -7.70 8.17
C ALA A 23 -12.17 -6.75 9.27
N ASN A 24 -13.44 -6.35 9.22
CA ASN A 24 -14.14 -5.67 10.28
C ASN A 24 -15.16 -6.59 10.93
N HIS A 25 -15.53 -6.29 12.17
CA HIS A 25 -16.67 -6.91 12.81
C HIS A 25 -17.99 -6.45 12.16
N PRO A 26 -19.03 -7.27 12.14
CA PRO A 26 -20.32 -6.95 11.52
C PRO A 26 -21.10 -5.91 12.35
N SER A 27 -20.83 -4.63 12.13
CA SER A 27 -21.42 -3.51 12.89
C SER A 27 -22.93 -3.32 12.67
N GLY A 28 -23.49 -3.86 11.57
CA GLY A 28 -24.92 -3.80 11.26
C GLY A 28 -25.77 -4.95 11.85
N ARG A 29 -25.17 -5.82 12.67
CA ARG A 29 -25.89 -6.94 13.33
C ARG A 29 -26.20 -6.58 14.79
N PHE A 30 -27.05 -7.40 15.45
CA PHE A 30 -27.43 -7.18 16.86
C PHE A 30 -26.22 -7.21 17.83
N THR A 31 -25.10 -7.78 17.42
CA THR A 31 -23.84 -7.78 18.15
C THR A 31 -22.66 -7.79 17.18
N THR A 32 -21.54 -7.23 17.61
CA THR A 32 -20.24 -7.33 16.92
C THR A 32 -19.40 -8.52 17.39
N HIS A 33 -19.93 -9.32 18.33
CA HIS A 33 -19.17 -10.41 18.95
C HIS A 33 -18.88 -11.55 17.96
N PRO A 34 -17.75 -12.26 18.11
CA PRO A 34 -17.32 -13.35 17.24
C PRO A 34 -18.30 -14.53 17.08
N ILE A 35 -19.34 -14.65 17.90
CA ILE A 35 -20.40 -15.67 17.75
C ILE A 35 -21.07 -15.64 16.38
N LEU A 36 -21.05 -14.48 15.69
CA LEU A 36 -21.69 -14.32 14.39
C LEU A 36 -20.79 -14.70 13.21
N TYR A 37 -19.49 -14.90 13.42
CA TYR A 37 -18.58 -15.11 12.30
C TYR A 37 -17.42 -16.08 12.57
N ASN A 38 -17.08 -16.36 13.82
CA ASN A 38 -15.98 -17.26 14.16
C ASN A 38 -16.50 -18.67 14.51
N PRO A 39 -16.18 -19.70 13.71
CA PRO A 39 -16.65 -21.07 13.96
C PRO A 39 -16.15 -21.64 15.29
N ALA A 40 -15.05 -21.16 15.84
CA ALA A 40 -14.57 -21.60 17.15
C ALA A 40 -15.55 -21.26 18.31
N MET A 41 -16.49 -20.34 18.07
CA MET A 41 -17.56 -20.02 19.03
C MET A 41 -18.74 -21.03 19.02
N GLY A 42 -18.79 -21.93 18.04
CA GLY A 42 -19.79 -22.99 17.94
C GLY A 42 -21.17 -22.59 17.41
N TYR A 43 -21.35 -21.33 16.96
CA TYR A 43 -22.65 -20.83 16.46
C TYR A 43 -22.71 -20.70 14.92
N VAL A 44 -21.58 -20.74 14.24
CA VAL A 44 -21.47 -20.72 12.78
C VAL A 44 -20.55 -21.85 12.31
N ALA A 45 -20.84 -22.43 11.15
CA ALA A 45 -20.08 -23.58 10.64
C ALA A 45 -18.74 -23.20 9.99
N LYS A 46 -18.58 -21.96 9.56
CA LYS A 46 -17.37 -21.44 8.90
C LYS A 46 -17.13 -19.97 9.24
N ASP A 47 -15.93 -19.50 8.94
CA ASP A 47 -15.64 -18.06 9.04
C ASP A 47 -16.52 -17.27 8.05
N MET A 48 -17.23 -16.29 8.58
CA MET A 48 -18.20 -15.47 7.84
C MET A 48 -17.67 -14.06 7.53
N LEU A 49 -16.43 -13.73 7.93
CA LEU A 49 -15.84 -12.43 7.62
C LEU A 49 -15.35 -12.39 6.17
N GLU A 50 -15.72 -11.32 5.48
CA GLU A 50 -15.14 -10.99 4.18
C GLU A 50 -13.78 -10.35 4.36
N ARG A 51 -12.82 -10.78 3.55
CA ARG A 51 -11.45 -10.24 3.50
C ARG A 51 -11.11 -9.89 2.06
N PRO A 52 -11.56 -8.71 1.57
CA PRO A 52 -11.25 -8.29 0.22
C PRO A 52 -9.72 -8.17 0.06
N PRO A 53 -9.15 -8.48 -1.11
CA PRO A 53 -7.71 -8.39 -1.32
C PRO A 53 -7.20 -6.96 -1.19
N LEU A 54 -5.93 -6.81 -0.82
CA LEU A 54 -5.18 -5.56 -0.84
C LEU A 54 -4.00 -5.69 -1.78
N GLU A 55 -3.94 -4.83 -2.77
CA GLU A 55 -2.80 -4.70 -3.67
C GLU A 55 -1.93 -3.51 -3.27
N ILE A 56 -0.67 -3.78 -2.94
CA ILE A 56 0.34 -2.76 -2.71
C ILE A 56 1.28 -2.77 -3.91
N GLY A 57 1.38 -1.64 -4.59
CA GLY A 57 2.18 -1.47 -5.81
C GLY A 57 3.69 -1.57 -5.58
N HIS A 58 4.45 -1.15 -6.57
CA HIS A 58 5.91 -1.11 -6.54
C HIS A 58 6.42 0.15 -5.84
N ASP A 59 7.62 0.12 -5.27
CA ASP A 59 8.28 1.29 -4.65
C ASP A 59 7.43 1.97 -3.55
N VAL A 60 6.60 1.23 -2.85
CA VAL A 60 5.78 1.78 -1.77
C VAL A 60 6.58 1.85 -0.47
N TRP A 61 6.57 3.01 0.18
CA TRP A 61 7.14 3.17 1.51
C TRP A 61 6.04 3.28 2.57
N ILE A 62 6.02 2.34 3.52
CA ILE A 62 5.12 2.35 4.67
C ILE A 62 5.92 2.63 5.93
N GLY A 63 5.66 3.79 6.53
CA GLY A 63 6.32 4.27 7.75
C GLY A 63 5.98 3.43 8.98
N ALA A 64 6.84 3.53 10.00
CA ALA A 64 6.74 2.75 11.23
C ALA A 64 5.38 2.92 11.91
N ASN A 65 4.84 1.80 12.45
CA ASN A 65 3.57 1.77 13.17
C ASN A 65 2.35 2.24 12.37
N ALA A 66 2.44 2.32 11.05
CA ALA A 66 1.27 2.60 10.21
C ALA A 66 0.27 1.45 10.29
N ILE A 67 -1.03 1.79 10.23
CA ILE A 67 -2.13 0.84 10.27
C ILE A 67 -2.93 0.97 8.97
N ILE A 68 -3.14 -0.15 8.27
CA ILE A 68 -3.97 -0.20 7.06
C ILE A 68 -5.25 -0.95 7.39
N LEU A 69 -6.39 -0.29 7.21
CA LEU A 69 -7.70 -0.81 7.56
C LEU A 69 -8.35 -1.58 6.41
N PRO A 70 -9.34 -2.43 6.69
CA PRO A 70 -9.98 -3.31 5.70
C PRO A 70 -10.66 -2.59 4.52
N GLY A 71 -10.97 -1.31 4.65
CA GLY A 71 -11.53 -0.50 3.56
C GLY A 71 -10.55 -0.13 2.45
N VAL A 72 -9.26 -0.42 2.64
CA VAL A 72 -8.23 -0.16 1.62
C VAL A 72 -8.10 -1.38 0.73
N SER A 73 -8.26 -1.19 -0.57
CA SER A 73 -8.08 -2.22 -1.60
C SER A 73 -6.81 -2.03 -2.40
N ARG A 74 -6.30 -0.80 -2.49
CA ARG A 74 -5.12 -0.49 -3.29
C ARG A 74 -4.25 0.61 -2.66
N ILE A 75 -2.94 0.40 -2.76
CA ILE A 75 -1.90 1.42 -2.54
C ILE A 75 -1.07 1.47 -3.82
N GLY A 76 -1.08 2.61 -4.52
CA GLY A 76 -0.46 2.77 -5.83
C GLY A 76 1.07 2.76 -5.78
N ASN A 77 1.69 2.59 -6.94
CA ASN A 77 3.15 2.62 -7.09
C ASN A 77 3.74 3.90 -6.51
N GLY A 78 4.89 3.80 -5.88
CA GLY A 78 5.61 4.95 -5.35
C GLY A 78 4.91 5.70 -4.21
N ALA A 79 3.80 5.21 -3.68
CA ALA A 79 3.09 5.85 -2.58
C ALA A 79 3.91 5.84 -1.28
N VAL A 80 3.68 6.86 -0.45
CA VAL A 80 4.32 6.98 0.86
C VAL A 80 3.27 7.10 1.94
N ILE A 81 3.33 6.24 2.94
CA ILE A 81 2.48 6.28 4.13
C ILE A 81 3.33 6.72 5.31
N GLY A 82 2.99 7.88 5.89
CA GLY A 82 3.69 8.44 7.04
C GLY A 82 3.63 7.52 8.26
N ALA A 83 4.65 7.59 9.12
CA ALA A 83 4.69 6.80 10.34
C ALA A 83 3.49 7.10 11.26
N GLY A 84 2.97 6.07 11.94
CA GLY A 84 1.81 6.17 12.84
C GLY A 84 0.48 6.50 12.16
N SER A 85 0.41 6.48 10.84
CA SER A 85 -0.80 6.81 10.09
C SER A 85 -1.83 5.69 10.14
N VAL A 86 -3.12 6.05 10.09
CA VAL A 86 -4.23 5.11 9.95
C VAL A 86 -4.89 5.28 8.59
N VAL A 87 -4.55 4.41 7.65
CA VAL A 87 -5.04 4.45 6.27
C VAL A 87 -6.40 3.80 6.20
N THR A 88 -7.39 4.58 5.76
CA THR A 88 -8.82 4.18 5.73
C THR A 88 -9.40 4.10 4.32
N LYS A 89 -8.65 4.56 3.31
CA LYS A 89 -9.04 4.62 1.89
C LYS A 89 -7.84 4.27 1.03
N ASP A 90 -8.10 3.93 -0.22
CA ASP A 90 -7.07 3.73 -1.23
C ASP A 90 -6.13 4.94 -1.34
N VAL A 91 -4.88 4.67 -1.64
CA VAL A 91 -3.82 5.66 -1.82
C VAL A 91 -3.38 5.64 -3.28
N GLY A 92 -3.37 6.81 -3.92
CA GLY A 92 -2.99 6.97 -5.31
C GLY A 92 -1.50 6.72 -5.56
N PRO A 93 -1.10 6.49 -6.84
CA PRO A 93 0.31 6.38 -7.20
C PRO A 93 1.07 7.66 -6.82
N TYR A 94 2.25 7.52 -6.25
CA TYR A 94 3.14 8.62 -5.84
C TYR A 94 2.53 9.63 -4.87
N GLU A 95 1.40 9.29 -4.27
CA GLU A 95 0.75 10.10 -3.24
C GLU A 95 1.42 9.89 -1.88
N ILE A 96 1.64 10.98 -1.16
CA ILE A 96 2.10 10.96 0.23
C ILE A 96 0.89 11.21 1.13
N VAL A 97 0.59 10.25 2.01
CA VAL A 97 -0.49 10.34 2.98
C VAL A 97 0.04 10.24 4.40
N ALA A 98 -0.57 10.95 5.34
CA ALA A 98 -0.23 10.83 6.75
C ALA A 98 -1.39 11.20 7.66
N GLY A 99 -1.29 10.81 8.93
CA GLY A 99 -2.22 11.16 10.01
C GLY A 99 -3.23 10.06 10.37
N ASN A 100 -4.12 10.38 11.31
CA ASN A 100 -5.20 9.51 11.76
C ASN A 100 -6.53 10.27 11.80
N PRO A 101 -7.45 10.00 10.87
CA PRO A 101 -7.28 9.18 9.67
C PRO A 101 -6.30 9.81 8.67
N ALA A 102 -5.60 8.98 7.90
CA ALA A 102 -4.63 9.46 6.93
C ALA A 102 -5.30 10.33 5.85
N ARG A 103 -4.62 11.41 5.48
CA ARG A 103 -5.03 12.34 4.43
C ARG A 103 -3.85 12.60 3.49
N ALA A 104 -4.18 12.94 2.25
CA ALA A 104 -3.20 13.38 1.26
C ALA A 104 -2.46 14.62 1.77
N ILE A 105 -1.15 14.58 1.73
CA ILE A 105 -0.26 15.71 2.05
C ILE A 105 0.17 16.39 0.75
N ARG A 106 0.68 15.63 -0.21
CA ARG A 106 1.13 16.06 -1.54
C ARG A 106 1.46 14.87 -2.41
N MET A 107 1.68 15.13 -3.68
CA MET A 107 2.34 14.19 -4.58
C MET A 107 3.86 14.20 -4.37
N ARG A 108 4.54 13.09 -4.63
CA ARG A 108 6.03 13.03 -4.64
C ARG A 108 6.59 13.86 -5.79
N PHE A 109 5.96 13.79 -6.93
CA PHE A 109 6.42 14.27 -8.23
C PHE A 109 5.26 14.92 -8.99
N ASP A 110 5.58 15.67 -10.05
CA ASP A 110 4.60 16.15 -11.00
C ASP A 110 4.13 15.03 -11.96
N GLU A 111 3.11 15.32 -12.77
CA GLU A 111 2.51 14.33 -13.67
C GLU A 111 3.50 13.79 -14.72
N ARG A 112 4.43 14.64 -15.22
CA ARG A 112 5.42 14.24 -16.22
C ARG A 112 6.48 13.31 -15.62
N GLN A 113 6.96 13.64 -14.43
CA GLN A 113 7.89 12.82 -13.68
C GLN A 113 7.28 11.47 -13.33
N ILE A 114 6.00 11.45 -12.90
CA ILE A 114 5.27 10.21 -12.63
C ILE A 114 5.15 9.37 -13.89
N ALA A 115 4.77 9.97 -15.02
CA ALA A 115 4.65 9.25 -16.30
C ALA A 115 5.99 8.65 -16.75
N ALA A 116 7.10 9.38 -16.57
CA ALA A 116 8.43 8.88 -16.90
C ALA A 116 8.84 7.69 -16.01
N LEU A 117 8.61 7.78 -14.71
CA LEU A 117 8.89 6.70 -13.75
C LEU A 117 8.05 5.44 -14.04
N GLU A 118 6.75 5.60 -14.29
CA GLU A 118 5.86 4.49 -14.65
C GLU A 118 6.32 3.81 -15.96
N SER A 119 6.69 4.59 -16.96
CA SER A 119 7.18 4.09 -18.26
C SER A 119 8.50 3.35 -18.15
N SER A 120 9.38 3.77 -17.24
CA SER A 120 10.69 3.15 -17.04
C SER A 120 10.61 1.72 -16.49
N ARG A 121 9.56 1.40 -15.73
CA ARG A 121 9.37 0.13 -14.99
C ARG A 121 10.64 -0.31 -14.25
N TRP A 122 11.40 0.63 -13.70
CA TRP A 122 12.70 0.41 -13.09
C TRP A 122 12.70 -0.68 -11.99
N TRP A 123 11.59 -0.88 -11.35
CA TRP A 123 11.42 -1.91 -10.32
C TRP A 123 11.39 -3.36 -10.86
N GLU A 124 11.43 -3.54 -12.19
CA GLU A 124 11.56 -4.84 -12.86
C GLU A 124 12.99 -5.15 -13.29
N LEU A 125 13.88 -4.16 -13.25
CA LEU A 125 15.29 -4.33 -13.60
C LEU A 125 15.97 -5.27 -12.61
N ASP A 126 16.88 -6.08 -13.10
CA ASP A 126 17.74 -6.84 -12.23
C ASP A 126 18.77 -5.93 -11.52
N ARG A 127 19.53 -6.52 -10.57
CA ARG A 127 20.47 -5.75 -9.76
C ARG A 127 21.57 -5.07 -10.58
N HIS A 128 22.03 -5.70 -11.65
CA HIS A 128 23.11 -5.16 -12.49
C HIS A 128 22.57 -4.08 -13.39
N GLU A 129 21.45 -4.33 -14.06
CA GLU A 129 20.74 -3.33 -14.87
C GLU A 129 20.40 -2.08 -14.08
N LEU A 130 19.88 -2.26 -12.85
CA LEU A 130 19.54 -1.13 -11.99
C LEU A 130 20.78 -0.33 -11.59
N ALA A 131 21.89 -1.01 -11.21
CA ALA A 131 23.13 -0.32 -10.84
C ALA A 131 23.67 0.55 -11.97
N ASP A 132 23.60 0.08 -13.21
CA ASP A 132 24.07 0.81 -14.39
C ASP A 132 23.16 2.02 -14.72
N ARG A 133 21.88 1.96 -14.36
CA ARG A 133 20.88 2.96 -14.74
C ARG A 133 20.46 3.93 -13.64
N ILE A 134 20.98 3.83 -12.42
CA ILE A 134 20.60 4.73 -11.31
C ILE A 134 20.76 6.22 -11.69
N GLY A 135 21.89 6.58 -12.30
CA GLY A 135 22.14 7.96 -12.70
C GLY A 135 21.20 8.47 -13.79
N GLU A 136 20.82 7.63 -14.74
CA GLU A 136 19.83 7.92 -15.77
C GLU A 136 18.44 8.13 -15.16
N LEU A 137 18.02 7.23 -14.26
CA LEU A 137 16.72 7.31 -13.58
C LEU A 137 16.60 8.57 -12.73
N ASP A 138 17.65 8.97 -12.02
CA ASP A 138 17.67 10.24 -11.29
C ASP A 138 17.62 11.45 -12.23
N ALA A 139 18.31 11.40 -13.37
CA ALA A 139 18.28 12.46 -14.37
C ALA A 139 16.92 12.65 -15.02
N MET A 140 16.12 11.57 -15.18
CA MET A 140 14.74 11.64 -15.69
C MET A 140 13.84 12.51 -14.81
N LEU A 141 14.10 12.58 -13.52
CA LEU A 141 13.33 13.42 -12.60
C LEU A 141 13.65 14.91 -12.75
N GLN A 142 14.83 15.26 -13.29
CA GLN A 142 15.23 16.64 -13.56
C GLN A 142 14.82 17.10 -14.94
N ASN A 143 14.76 16.19 -15.91
CA ASN A 143 14.35 16.48 -17.28
C ASN A 143 13.51 15.33 -17.88
N PRO A 144 12.24 15.17 -17.45
CA PRO A 144 11.39 14.06 -17.85
C PRO A 144 10.98 14.06 -19.34
N GLU A 145 11.28 15.15 -20.08
CA GLU A 145 10.94 15.29 -21.50
C GLU A 145 12.00 14.68 -22.44
N ASN A 146 13.16 14.29 -21.92
CA ASN A 146 14.25 13.73 -22.75
C ASN A 146 14.82 12.44 -22.12
N PRO A 147 14.06 11.33 -22.12
CA PRO A 147 14.59 10.02 -21.80
C PRO A 147 15.45 9.57 -22.98
N GLU A 148 16.78 9.65 -22.88
CA GLU A 148 17.69 9.01 -23.83
C GLU A 148 17.64 7.49 -23.72
#